data_cd20de08e8b138526a233e7fdd0cf4e2
#
_entry.id   cd20de08e8b138526a233e7fdd0cf4e2
#
_cell.length_a   1.000
_cell.length_b   1.000
_cell.length_c   1.000
_cell.angle_alpha   90.00
_cell.angle_beta   90.00
_cell.angle_gamma   90.00
#
_symmetry.space_group_name_H-M   'P 1'
#
loop_
_entity.id
_entity.type
_entity.pdbx_description
1 polymer ?
#
loop_
_entity_poly.entity_id
_entity_poly.type
_entity_poly.pdbx_seq_one_letter_code
_entity_poly.pdbx_strand_id
1 'polypeptide(L)'
;AYLPVEEYGEFEYKFFFTNTVDSTYSKGKIAYVGKSGGSYTVSNATVADGGTGVEDEITNRTPVTFGGETKKDVKPDESYTSDTVTINIPEGHYLVWEWTVSGKGIPCTKMATLTSTTSSSDGTQFNYCDEIPLPQLIGAKRNVKHTLAAIGDSITQGCQTEQMKYEFWASKISTLLGSDVAFFNCGLGWARASDAVANESWLSRVSEYDTVIVAFGTNDIVSGKYEGKKSTAEEIEGYLDTIVSYLTEKGCDVILFNAPPQDFKEKNEAVRTALNEKIPAIAEKYGAKVHYGNYETLIQDEQVELIY
;
A
#
# COMPACT_ATOMS: atom_id res chain seq x y z
N ALA A 1 12.87 1.58 -10.50
CA ALA A 1 12.46 1.14 -9.15
C ALA A 1 12.75 -0.34 -8.97
N TYR A 2 13.33 -0.71 -7.85
CA TYR A 2 13.55 -2.10 -7.43
C TYR A 2 12.37 -2.52 -6.56
N LEU A 3 11.68 -3.56 -6.95
CA LEU A 3 10.45 -4.02 -6.33
C LEU A 3 10.62 -5.48 -5.87
N PRO A 4 10.24 -5.83 -4.65
CA PRO A 4 10.27 -7.22 -4.23
C PRO A 4 9.18 -8.00 -4.92
N VAL A 5 9.32 -9.29 -4.99
CA VAL A 5 8.30 -10.20 -5.46
C VAL A 5 7.90 -11.16 -4.35
N GLU A 6 6.65 -11.56 -4.29
CA GLU A 6 6.16 -12.51 -3.28
C GLU A 6 6.62 -13.94 -3.57
N GLU A 7 6.83 -14.27 -4.83
CA GLU A 7 7.22 -15.60 -5.28
C GLU A 7 8.22 -15.47 -6.43
N TYR A 8 9.25 -16.28 -6.40
CA TYR A 8 10.31 -16.31 -7.41
C TYR A 8 9.99 -17.31 -8.53
N GLY A 9 10.53 -17.05 -9.71
CA GLY A 9 10.34 -17.85 -10.89
C GLY A 9 9.79 -17.07 -12.07
N GLU A 10 9.31 -17.80 -13.08
CA GLU A 10 8.70 -17.22 -14.28
C GLU A 10 7.20 -17.01 -14.07
N PHE A 11 6.77 -15.75 -14.12
CA PHE A 11 5.37 -15.36 -14.00
C PHE A 11 4.94 -14.38 -15.08
N GLU A 12 3.64 -14.39 -15.38
CA GLU A 12 2.96 -13.34 -16.15
C GLU A 12 2.59 -12.21 -15.20
N TYR A 13 3.16 -11.00 -15.45
CA TYR A 13 2.88 -9.79 -14.69
C TYR A 13 1.97 -8.84 -15.45
N LYS A 14 1.17 -8.09 -14.72
CA LYS A 14 0.34 -7.00 -15.20
C LYS A 14 0.38 -5.84 -14.22
N PHE A 15 0.46 -4.62 -14.75
CA PHE A 15 0.63 -3.40 -13.96
C PHE A 15 -0.62 -2.53 -14.08
N PHE A 16 -1.16 -2.11 -12.96
CA PHE A 16 -2.33 -1.22 -12.89
C PHE A 16 -1.90 0.18 -12.48
N PHE A 17 -2.49 1.15 -13.14
CA PHE A 17 -2.24 2.57 -12.93
C PHE A 17 -3.56 3.33 -12.82
N THR A 18 -3.57 4.37 -11.99
CA THR A 18 -4.66 5.34 -11.96
C THR A 18 -4.09 6.75 -11.97
N ASN A 19 -4.69 7.62 -12.79
CA ASN A 19 -4.31 9.03 -12.87
C ASN A 19 -5.14 9.88 -11.90
N THR A 20 -5.28 9.37 -10.67
CA THR A 20 -5.82 10.06 -9.51
C THR A 20 -4.79 10.13 -8.40
N VAL A 21 -4.84 11.17 -7.60
CA VAL A 21 -3.98 11.32 -6.43
C VAL A 21 -4.69 10.72 -5.23
N ASP A 22 -4.16 9.63 -4.67
CA ASP A 22 -4.75 8.97 -3.53
C ASP A 22 -4.40 9.65 -2.22
N SER A 23 -3.15 10.03 -2.06
CA SER A 23 -2.69 10.84 -0.95
C SER A 23 -1.56 11.75 -1.40
N THR A 24 -1.50 12.96 -0.85
CA THR A 24 -0.35 13.83 -1.05
C THR A 24 0.20 14.24 0.30
N TYR A 25 1.49 13.98 0.53
CA TYR A 25 2.24 14.64 1.57
C TYR A 25 3.18 15.63 0.92
N SER A 26 2.85 16.91 0.99
CA SER A 26 3.71 17.95 0.43
C SER A 26 3.80 19.12 1.41
N LYS A 27 5.02 19.54 1.72
CA LYS A 27 5.32 20.70 2.58
C LYS A 27 4.60 20.67 3.94
N GLY A 28 4.50 19.50 4.58
CA GLY A 28 3.85 19.32 5.86
C GLY A 28 2.32 19.38 5.84
N LYS A 29 1.71 19.27 4.66
CA LYS A 29 0.25 19.14 4.49
C LYS A 29 -0.07 17.78 3.92
N ILE A 30 -1.14 17.19 4.46
CA ILE A 30 -1.72 15.96 3.97
C ILE A 30 -2.99 16.35 3.22
N ALA A 31 -3.11 15.95 1.98
CA ALA A 31 -4.33 16.09 1.23
C ALA A 31 -4.67 14.72 0.63
N TYR A 32 -5.76 14.16 1.13
CA TYR A 32 -6.32 12.93 0.58
C TYR A 32 -7.49 13.31 -0.28
N VAL A 33 -7.41 13.01 -1.52
CA VAL A 33 -8.58 13.19 -2.38
C VAL A 33 -8.32 12.50 -3.68
N GLY A 34 -9.28 11.81 -4.23
CA GLY A 34 -9.31 11.38 -5.62
C GLY A 34 -9.26 12.59 -6.57
N LYS A 35 -8.20 13.43 -6.45
CA LYS A 35 -7.96 14.52 -7.39
C LYS A 35 -7.43 13.95 -8.68
N SER A 36 -7.97 14.42 -9.80
CA SER A 36 -7.42 14.18 -11.12
C SER A 36 -5.94 14.53 -11.18
N GLY A 37 -5.13 13.62 -11.71
CA GLY A 37 -3.82 13.96 -12.22
C GLY A 37 -3.91 14.80 -13.50
N GLY A 38 -2.77 15.29 -13.98
CA GLY A 38 -2.67 15.97 -15.27
C GLY A 38 -2.59 14.99 -16.44
N SER A 39 -2.57 15.50 -17.65
CA SER A 39 -2.29 14.68 -18.82
C SER A 39 -0.80 14.40 -18.95
N TYR A 40 -0.44 13.14 -19.20
CA TYR A 40 0.95 12.72 -19.39
C TYR A 40 1.07 11.59 -20.40
N THR A 41 2.29 11.33 -20.83
CA THR A 41 2.63 10.23 -21.73
C THR A 41 3.57 9.27 -21.02
N VAL A 42 3.28 7.98 -21.12
CA VAL A 42 4.18 6.88 -20.77
C VAL A 42 4.84 6.36 -22.02
N SER A 43 6.13 6.06 -21.96
CA SER A 43 6.89 5.41 -23.04
C SER A 43 8.07 4.61 -22.50
N ASN A 44 8.58 3.71 -23.33
CA ASN A 44 9.77 2.90 -23.03
C ASN A 44 9.67 2.16 -21.68
N ALA A 45 8.48 1.68 -21.33
CA ALA A 45 8.31 0.89 -20.12
C ALA A 45 8.96 -0.48 -20.28
N THR A 46 9.74 -0.90 -19.30
CA THR A 46 10.34 -2.23 -19.22
C THR A 46 10.25 -2.81 -17.82
N VAL A 47 10.24 -4.12 -17.75
CA VAL A 47 10.55 -4.89 -16.54
C VAL A 47 11.85 -5.63 -16.75
N ALA A 48 12.60 -5.86 -15.68
CA ALA A 48 13.89 -6.51 -15.74
C ALA A 48 14.20 -7.27 -14.45
N ASP A 49 15.17 -8.15 -14.51
CA ASP A 49 15.80 -8.75 -13.34
C ASP A 49 16.88 -7.79 -12.82
N GLY A 50 16.70 -7.33 -11.58
CA GLY A 50 17.58 -6.38 -10.91
C GLY A 50 18.65 -7.00 -10.02
N GLY A 51 18.84 -8.34 -10.10
CA GLY A 51 19.77 -9.02 -9.21
C GLY A 51 19.34 -8.96 -7.74
N THR A 52 20.28 -9.17 -6.84
CA THR A 52 20.06 -9.20 -5.38
C THR A 52 20.13 -7.83 -4.72
N GLY A 53 20.48 -6.78 -5.47
CA GLY A 53 20.59 -5.41 -4.97
C GLY A 53 20.92 -4.39 -6.05
N VAL A 54 20.95 -3.11 -5.66
CA VAL A 54 21.11 -1.97 -6.57
C VAL A 54 22.49 -1.87 -7.24
N GLU A 55 23.47 -2.61 -6.72
CA GLU A 55 24.83 -2.66 -7.29
C GLU A 55 24.96 -3.74 -8.38
N ASP A 56 23.97 -4.61 -8.52
CA ASP A 56 23.99 -5.68 -9.51
C ASP A 56 23.61 -5.16 -10.90
N GLU A 57 24.05 -5.89 -11.93
CA GLU A 57 23.67 -5.59 -13.31
C GLU A 57 22.18 -5.90 -13.53
N ILE A 58 21.45 -4.94 -14.09
CA ILE A 58 20.06 -5.15 -14.51
C ILE A 58 20.05 -5.93 -15.82
N THR A 59 19.47 -7.13 -15.79
CA THR A 59 19.44 -8.06 -16.92
C THR A 59 18.00 -8.35 -17.39
N ASN A 60 17.86 -9.03 -18.51
CA ASN A 60 16.59 -9.53 -19.04
C ASN A 60 15.50 -8.46 -19.21
N ARG A 61 15.89 -7.24 -19.65
CA ARG A 61 14.93 -6.17 -19.91
C ARG A 61 13.89 -6.59 -20.95
N THR A 62 12.65 -6.67 -20.51
CA THR A 62 11.49 -7.05 -21.33
C THR A 62 10.57 -5.84 -21.49
N PRO A 63 10.23 -5.43 -22.72
CA PRO A 63 9.31 -4.32 -22.96
C PRO A 63 7.92 -4.58 -22.39
N VAL A 64 7.33 -3.53 -21.81
CA VAL A 64 5.93 -3.51 -21.37
C VAL A 64 5.14 -2.62 -22.32
N THR A 65 4.02 -3.14 -22.83
CA THR A 65 3.16 -2.44 -23.78
C THR A 65 1.80 -2.10 -23.17
N PHE A 66 1.05 -1.27 -23.88
CA PHE A 66 -0.27 -0.80 -23.51
C PHE A 66 -1.20 -0.90 -24.72
N GLY A 67 -1.96 -1.99 -24.82
CA GLY A 67 -2.75 -2.32 -26.00
C GLY A 67 -1.90 -2.59 -27.25
N GLY A 68 -0.73 -3.22 -27.06
CA GLY A 68 0.24 -3.53 -28.10
C GLY A 68 1.22 -2.39 -28.43
N GLU A 69 1.02 -1.19 -27.88
CA GLU A 69 1.83 -0.01 -28.14
C GLU A 69 2.87 0.22 -27.01
N THR A 70 4.07 0.69 -27.39
CA THR A 70 5.13 1.05 -26.44
C THR A 70 4.97 2.44 -25.85
N LYS A 71 3.92 3.16 -26.28
CA LYS A 71 3.58 4.52 -25.85
C LYS A 71 2.11 4.59 -25.50
N LYS A 72 1.78 5.30 -24.42
CA LYS A 72 0.40 5.60 -24.03
C LYS A 72 0.26 7.05 -23.58
N ASP A 73 -0.68 7.76 -24.16
CA ASP A 73 -1.12 9.07 -23.69
C ASP A 73 -2.24 8.86 -22.66
N VAL A 74 -2.06 9.42 -21.47
CA VAL A 74 -2.93 9.25 -20.30
C VAL A 74 -3.68 10.55 -20.01
N LYS A 75 -4.99 10.45 -19.88
CA LYS A 75 -5.88 11.58 -19.56
C LYS A 75 -6.09 11.70 -18.03
N PRO A 76 -6.52 12.88 -17.55
CA PRO A 76 -7.00 13.03 -16.18
C PRO A 76 -8.05 11.97 -15.84
N ASP A 77 -8.02 11.46 -14.62
CA ASP A 77 -8.92 10.41 -14.07
C ASP A 77 -8.89 9.06 -14.79
N GLU A 78 -8.01 8.86 -15.76
CA GLU A 78 -7.90 7.60 -16.47
C GLU A 78 -7.25 6.54 -15.61
N SER A 79 -7.90 5.38 -15.48
CA SER A 79 -7.28 4.15 -15.00
C SER A 79 -6.94 3.26 -16.18
N TYR A 80 -5.79 2.60 -16.15
CA TYR A 80 -5.34 1.72 -17.22
C TYR A 80 -4.43 0.60 -16.70
N THR A 81 -4.29 -0.43 -17.52
CA THR A 81 -3.37 -1.54 -17.25
C THR A 81 -2.38 -1.68 -18.38
N SER A 82 -1.21 -2.23 -18.08
CA SER A 82 -0.31 -2.75 -19.10
C SER A 82 -0.92 -3.98 -19.79
N ASP A 83 -0.36 -4.36 -20.93
CA ASP A 83 -0.47 -5.73 -21.41
C ASP A 83 0.29 -6.66 -20.47
N THR A 84 0.00 -7.95 -20.56
CA THR A 84 0.71 -8.98 -19.79
C THR A 84 2.15 -9.12 -20.31
N VAL A 85 3.10 -9.21 -19.39
CA VAL A 85 4.51 -9.45 -19.69
C VAL A 85 5.02 -10.63 -18.86
N THR A 86 5.73 -11.56 -19.51
CA THR A 86 6.33 -12.71 -18.82
C THR A 86 7.80 -12.41 -18.53
N ILE A 87 8.20 -12.62 -17.28
CA ILE A 87 9.59 -12.50 -16.84
C ILE A 87 9.90 -13.50 -15.75
N ASN A 88 11.13 -14.03 -15.76
CA ASN A 88 11.65 -14.87 -14.68
C ASN A 88 12.47 -14.02 -13.73
N ILE A 89 12.09 -14.04 -12.45
CA ILE A 89 12.84 -13.40 -11.35
C ILE A 89 13.42 -14.52 -10.48
N PRO A 90 14.74 -14.72 -10.49
CA PRO A 90 15.40 -15.72 -9.65
C PRO A 90 15.21 -15.49 -8.16
N GLU A 91 15.41 -16.52 -7.35
CA GLU A 91 15.33 -16.43 -5.89
C GLU A 91 16.26 -15.34 -5.33
N GLY A 92 15.70 -14.47 -4.49
CA GLY A 92 16.41 -13.34 -3.87
C GLY A 92 16.60 -12.12 -4.76
N HIS A 93 16.15 -12.16 -6.02
CA HIS A 93 16.25 -11.03 -6.93
C HIS A 93 15.05 -10.08 -6.85
N TYR A 94 15.27 -8.85 -7.27
CA TYR A 94 14.24 -7.83 -7.38
C TYR A 94 13.70 -7.72 -8.81
N LEU A 95 12.40 -7.47 -8.94
CA LEU A 95 11.80 -7.00 -10.18
C LEU A 95 12.13 -5.51 -10.35
N VAL A 96 12.74 -5.13 -11.45
CA VAL A 96 13.00 -3.72 -11.76
C VAL A 96 11.96 -3.21 -12.74
N TRP A 97 11.34 -2.08 -12.38
CA TRP A 97 10.47 -1.28 -13.25
C TRP A 97 11.18 -0.04 -13.74
N GLU A 98 11.21 0.14 -15.06
CA GLU A 98 11.80 1.31 -15.71
C GLU A 98 10.80 1.90 -16.71
N TRP A 99 10.70 3.19 -16.80
CA TRP A 99 9.89 3.88 -17.81
C TRP A 99 10.30 5.33 -18.04
N THR A 100 9.77 5.92 -19.11
CA THR A 100 9.83 7.35 -19.36
C THR A 100 8.44 7.93 -19.23
N VAL A 101 8.28 8.95 -18.39
CA VAL A 101 7.04 9.70 -18.23
C VAL A 101 7.27 11.17 -18.56
N SER A 102 6.35 11.79 -19.30
CA SER A 102 6.42 13.20 -19.68
C SER A 102 5.06 13.85 -19.58
N GLY A 103 4.98 15.01 -18.92
CA GLY A 103 3.73 15.73 -18.72
C GLY A 103 3.77 16.60 -17.48
N LYS A 104 2.59 17.01 -17.03
CA LYS A 104 2.43 17.85 -15.83
C LYS A 104 1.38 17.24 -14.91
N GLY A 105 1.60 17.36 -13.59
CA GLY A 105 0.65 16.85 -12.58
C GLY A 105 0.54 15.33 -12.57
N ILE A 106 1.62 14.64 -12.84
CA ILE A 106 1.69 13.17 -12.79
C ILE A 106 1.58 12.76 -11.32
N PRO A 107 0.64 11.88 -10.94
CA PRO A 107 0.56 11.37 -9.59
C PRO A 107 1.84 10.62 -9.22
N CYS A 108 2.41 10.95 -8.08
CA CYS A 108 3.60 10.31 -7.55
C CYS A 108 3.29 9.64 -6.22
N THR A 109 3.88 8.48 -6.00
CA THR A 109 3.85 7.78 -4.72
C THR A 109 5.13 8.09 -3.96
N LYS A 110 4.99 8.43 -2.67
CA LYS A 110 6.13 8.51 -1.78
C LYS A 110 6.47 7.13 -1.26
N MET A 111 7.67 6.64 -1.59
CA MET A 111 8.09 5.27 -1.31
C MET A 111 8.48 5.03 0.14
N ALA A 112 8.68 6.08 0.94
CA ALA A 112 8.96 5.99 2.37
C ALA A 112 10.14 5.05 2.72
N THR A 113 11.16 5.03 1.86
CA THR A 113 12.36 4.17 1.98
C THR A 113 12.16 2.67 1.75
N LEU A 114 10.96 2.22 1.38
CA LEU A 114 10.68 0.79 1.20
C LEU A 114 11.46 0.16 0.05
N THR A 115 11.68 0.90 -1.03
CA THR A 115 12.40 0.41 -2.20
C THR A 115 13.43 1.42 -2.68
N SER A 116 14.37 0.98 -3.51
CA SER A 116 15.33 1.88 -4.16
C SER A 116 14.74 2.41 -5.46
N THR A 117 14.69 3.73 -5.57
CA THR A 117 14.18 4.41 -6.76
C THR A 117 15.11 5.52 -7.19
N THR A 118 15.28 5.66 -8.49
CA THR A 118 16.05 6.74 -9.09
C THR A 118 15.28 7.41 -10.22
N SER A 119 15.53 8.67 -10.45
CA SER A 119 14.97 9.40 -11.59
C SER A 119 16.02 10.24 -12.27
N SER A 120 15.79 10.53 -13.55
CA SER A 120 16.61 11.41 -14.38
C SER A 120 15.69 12.31 -15.20
N SER A 121 16.08 13.57 -15.37
CA SER A 121 15.34 14.52 -16.22
C SER A 121 15.70 14.40 -17.71
N ASP A 122 16.85 13.82 -18.03
CA ASP A 122 17.39 13.73 -19.39
C ASP A 122 17.79 12.29 -19.82
N GLY A 123 17.64 11.32 -18.92
CA GLY A 123 17.99 9.92 -19.13
C GLY A 123 19.49 9.61 -19.06
N THR A 124 20.33 10.56 -18.68
CA THR A 124 21.79 10.38 -18.64
C THR A 124 22.34 10.23 -17.24
N GLN A 125 21.84 11.00 -16.29
CA GLN A 125 22.26 10.95 -14.89
C GLN A 125 21.06 10.66 -13.98
N PHE A 126 21.10 9.54 -13.30
CA PHE A 126 20.06 9.11 -12.38
C PHE A 126 20.45 9.44 -10.95
N ASN A 127 19.50 10.04 -10.22
CA ASN A 127 19.64 10.38 -8.82
C ASN A 127 18.55 9.71 -8.01
N TYR A 128 18.85 9.36 -6.76
CA TYR A 128 17.85 8.87 -5.83
C TYR A 128 16.64 9.81 -5.75
N CYS A 129 15.46 9.24 -5.79
CA CYS A 129 14.21 9.96 -5.70
C CYS A 129 13.19 9.13 -4.90
N ASP A 130 12.59 9.74 -3.86
CA ASP A 130 11.61 9.12 -2.98
C ASP A 130 10.15 9.39 -3.43
N GLU A 131 9.95 10.29 -4.37
CA GLU A 131 8.65 10.64 -4.94
C GLU A 131 8.67 10.42 -6.45
N ILE A 132 8.16 9.28 -6.90
CA ILE A 132 8.09 8.95 -8.32
C ILE A 132 6.72 8.36 -8.68
N PRO A 133 6.29 8.50 -9.94
CA PRO A 133 5.13 7.77 -10.43
C PRO A 133 5.48 6.28 -10.53
N LEU A 134 4.64 5.43 -9.98
CA LEU A 134 4.75 3.97 -10.03
C LEU A 134 3.39 3.34 -10.32
N PRO A 135 3.36 2.08 -10.78
CA PRO A 135 2.13 1.29 -10.75
C PRO A 135 1.53 1.28 -9.33
N GLN A 136 0.22 1.46 -9.23
CA GLN A 136 -0.48 1.37 -7.95
C GLN A 136 -0.69 -0.08 -7.51
N LEU A 137 -0.70 -1.01 -8.47
CA LEU A 137 -0.77 -2.44 -8.20
C LEU A 137 0.07 -3.19 -9.23
N ILE A 138 0.82 -4.18 -8.76
CA ILE A 138 1.57 -5.12 -9.57
C ILE A 138 0.98 -6.49 -9.31
N GLY A 139 0.37 -7.09 -10.33
CA GLY A 139 -0.21 -8.40 -10.26
C GLY A 139 0.65 -9.44 -10.96
N ALA A 140 0.98 -10.53 -10.26
CA ALA A 140 1.53 -11.73 -10.84
C ALA A 140 0.43 -12.78 -10.99
N LYS A 141 0.31 -13.40 -12.16
CA LYS A 141 -0.69 -14.44 -12.40
C LYS A 141 -0.25 -15.74 -11.74
N ARG A 142 -0.95 -16.15 -10.71
CA ARG A 142 -0.74 -17.41 -9.98
C ARG A 142 -2.07 -18.02 -9.57
N ASN A 143 -2.04 -19.32 -9.30
CA ASN A 143 -3.17 -19.99 -8.67
C ASN A 143 -3.06 -19.83 -7.16
N VAL A 144 -3.96 -19.07 -6.57
CA VAL A 144 -4.03 -18.89 -5.12
C VAL A 144 -5.34 -19.45 -4.59
N LYS A 145 -5.35 -19.87 -3.34
CA LYS A 145 -6.56 -20.37 -2.66
C LYS A 145 -7.32 -19.25 -1.98
N HIS A 146 -6.62 -18.14 -1.64
CA HIS A 146 -7.18 -17.04 -0.90
C HIS A 146 -6.48 -15.73 -1.26
N THR A 147 -7.21 -14.63 -1.18
CA THR A 147 -6.69 -13.29 -1.39
C THR A 147 -6.84 -12.45 -0.13
N LEU A 148 -5.77 -11.77 0.26
CA LEU A 148 -5.70 -10.95 1.46
C LEU A 148 -5.20 -9.55 1.09
N ALA A 149 -5.87 -8.52 1.59
CA ALA A 149 -5.39 -7.16 1.49
C ALA A 149 -5.24 -6.52 2.87
N ALA A 150 -4.38 -5.51 2.97
CA ALA A 150 -4.31 -4.65 4.13
C ALA A 150 -4.52 -3.19 3.72
N ILE A 151 -5.35 -2.47 4.46
CA ILE A 151 -5.54 -1.03 4.34
C ILE A 151 -5.22 -0.35 5.68
N GLY A 152 -4.44 0.71 5.63
CA GLY A 152 -3.95 1.37 6.84
C GLY A 152 -3.03 2.53 6.53
N ASP A 153 -2.29 2.96 7.53
CA ASP A 153 -1.38 4.10 7.46
C ASP A 153 0.08 3.72 7.13
N SER A 154 1.02 4.55 7.55
CA SER A 154 2.46 4.35 7.37
C SER A 154 3.01 3.08 8.04
N ILE A 155 2.38 2.61 9.12
CA ILE A 155 2.76 1.37 9.81
C ILE A 155 2.43 0.17 8.90
N THR A 156 1.25 0.19 8.28
CA THR A 156 0.83 -0.80 7.28
C THR A 156 1.69 -0.71 6.02
N GLN A 157 2.00 0.49 5.55
CA GLN A 157 2.88 0.70 4.39
C GLN A 157 4.29 0.15 4.62
N GLY A 158 4.79 0.14 5.87
CA GLY A 158 6.14 -0.28 6.23
C GLY A 158 7.15 0.86 6.34
N CYS A 159 6.70 2.10 6.56
CA CYS A 159 7.58 3.25 6.72
C CYS A 159 8.56 3.09 7.88
N GLN A 160 9.78 3.60 7.71
CA GLN A 160 10.87 3.59 8.70
C GLN A 160 11.45 2.19 9.00
N THR A 161 11.14 1.19 8.19
CA THR A 161 11.87 -0.08 8.21
C THR A 161 13.13 0.01 7.34
N GLU A 162 14.01 -0.97 7.43
CA GLU A 162 15.25 -0.99 6.65
C GLU A 162 14.94 -1.04 5.15
N GLN A 163 15.61 -0.17 4.38
CA GLN A 163 15.39 -0.05 2.95
C GLN A 163 15.60 -1.39 2.24
N MET A 164 14.66 -1.78 1.40
CA MET A 164 14.67 -3.00 0.58
C MET A 164 14.64 -4.33 1.35
N LYS A 165 14.56 -4.31 2.68
CA LYS A 165 14.50 -5.56 3.47
C LYS A 165 13.10 -6.14 3.61
N TYR A 166 12.08 -5.33 3.41
CA TYR A 166 10.68 -5.76 3.57
C TYR A 166 10.38 -6.47 4.89
N GLU A 167 10.92 -5.91 5.99
CA GLU A 167 10.79 -6.46 7.33
C GLU A 167 9.71 -5.78 8.16
N PHE A 168 8.58 -5.43 7.56
CA PHE A 168 7.42 -4.89 8.25
C PHE A 168 6.30 -5.94 8.33
N TRP A 169 5.34 -5.74 9.22
CA TRP A 169 4.33 -6.74 9.57
C TRP A 169 3.56 -7.28 8.35
N ALA A 170 3.17 -6.42 7.41
CA ALA A 170 2.40 -6.83 6.24
C ALA A 170 3.22 -7.75 5.30
N SER A 171 4.51 -7.46 5.09
CA SER A 171 5.39 -8.33 4.29
C SER A 171 5.67 -9.65 5.00
N LYS A 172 5.82 -9.64 6.33
CA LYS A 172 6.01 -10.87 7.12
C LYS A 172 4.78 -11.77 7.04
N ILE A 173 3.56 -11.22 7.11
CA ILE A 173 2.33 -11.99 6.92
C ILE A 173 2.33 -12.63 5.53
N SER A 174 2.62 -11.89 4.46
CA SER A 174 2.70 -12.44 3.10
C SER A 174 3.66 -13.62 3.01
N THR A 175 4.86 -13.49 3.57
CA THR A 175 5.86 -14.56 3.61
C THR A 175 5.38 -15.79 4.40
N LEU A 176 4.76 -15.59 5.56
CA LEU A 176 4.28 -16.68 6.42
C LEU A 176 3.10 -17.44 5.82
N LEU A 177 2.22 -16.76 5.09
CA LEU A 177 1.06 -17.39 4.43
C LEU A 177 1.47 -18.19 3.18
N GLY A 178 2.62 -17.90 2.60
CA GLY A 178 3.18 -18.62 1.46
C GLY A 178 2.41 -18.44 0.17
N SER A 179 2.71 -19.27 -0.83
CA SER A 179 2.25 -19.12 -2.21
C SER A 179 0.74 -19.40 -2.44
N ASP A 180 0.06 -19.98 -1.46
CA ASP A 180 -1.39 -20.24 -1.54
C ASP A 180 -2.23 -18.96 -1.34
N VAL A 181 -1.62 -17.87 -0.88
CA VAL A 181 -2.30 -16.60 -0.60
C VAL A 181 -1.66 -15.47 -1.40
N ALA A 182 -2.46 -14.69 -2.12
CA ALA A 182 -2.00 -13.42 -2.69
C ALA A 182 -2.25 -12.31 -1.68
N PHE A 183 -1.23 -11.49 -1.42
CA PHE A 183 -1.31 -10.39 -0.47
C PHE A 183 -1.14 -9.04 -1.18
N PHE A 184 -2.02 -8.09 -0.87
CA PHE A 184 -1.93 -6.71 -1.35
C PHE A 184 -1.82 -5.72 -0.20
N ASN A 185 -0.71 -5.00 -0.12
CA ASN A 185 -0.53 -3.92 0.85
C ASN A 185 -1.01 -2.60 0.26
N CYS A 186 -2.13 -2.10 0.76
CA CYS A 186 -2.73 -0.81 0.39
C CYS A 186 -2.56 0.25 1.50
N GLY A 187 -1.50 0.14 2.31
CA GLY A 187 -1.15 1.14 3.32
C GLY A 187 -0.63 2.44 2.68
N LEU A 188 -1.02 3.58 3.26
CA LEU A 188 -0.60 4.91 2.81
C LEU A 188 -0.06 5.74 3.97
N GLY A 189 1.13 6.31 3.81
CA GLY A 189 1.73 7.18 4.82
C GLY A 189 0.81 8.33 5.25
N TRP A 190 0.68 8.54 6.55
CA TRP A 190 -0.18 9.54 7.18
C TRP A 190 -1.69 9.33 7.04
N ALA A 191 -2.14 8.26 6.42
CA ALA A 191 -3.56 7.99 6.23
C ALA A 191 -4.31 7.82 7.56
N ARG A 192 -5.58 8.22 7.54
CA ARG A 192 -6.53 8.11 8.65
C ARG A 192 -7.72 7.26 8.23
N ALA A 193 -8.44 6.73 9.18
CA ALA A 193 -9.72 6.07 8.91
C ALA A 193 -10.69 7.03 8.21
N SER A 194 -10.72 8.30 8.62
CA SER A 194 -11.52 9.35 7.99
C SER A 194 -11.18 9.57 6.50
N ASP A 195 -9.93 9.37 6.11
CA ASP A 195 -9.50 9.52 4.70
C ASP A 195 -9.98 8.34 3.85
N ALA A 196 -9.94 7.13 4.40
CA ALA A 196 -10.49 5.96 3.72
C ALA A 196 -12.01 6.09 3.49
N VAL A 197 -12.75 6.61 4.46
CA VAL A 197 -14.19 6.90 4.31
C VAL A 197 -14.44 7.98 3.25
N ALA A 198 -13.60 9.01 3.19
CA ALA A 198 -13.72 10.10 2.23
C ALA A 198 -13.26 9.74 0.81
N ASN A 199 -12.51 8.65 0.63
CA ASN A 199 -11.93 8.24 -0.64
C ASN A 199 -12.35 6.81 -1.02
N GLU A 200 -13.56 6.68 -1.54
CA GLU A 200 -14.09 5.40 -2.00
C GLU A 200 -13.19 4.71 -3.03
N SER A 201 -12.51 5.47 -3.90
CA SER A 201 -11.58 4.93 -4.89
C SER A 201 -10.40 4.19 -4.25
N TRP A 202 -9.91 4.64 -3.11
CA TRP A 202 -8.85 3.95 -2.35
C TRP A 202 -9.43 2.73 -1.60
N LEU A 203 -10.53 2.90 -0.89
CA LEU A 203 -11.19 1.83 -0.14
C LEU A 203 -11.65 0.69 -1.07
N SER A 204 -12.17 1.02 -2.25
CA SER A 204 -12.64 0.01 -3.22
C SER A 204 -11.55 -0.91 -3.75
N ARG A 205 -10.27 -0.50 -3.70
CA ARG A 205 -9.16 -1.36 -4.15
C ARG A 205 -8.99 -2.62 -3.33
N VAL A 206 -9.37 -2.59 -2.06
CA VAL A 206 -9.27 -3.77 -1.19
C VAL A 206 -10.57 -4.56 -1.11
N SER A 207 -11.67 -4.06 -1.65
CA SER A 207 -12.98 -4.72 -1.57
C SER A 207 -13.19 -5.91 -2.52
N GLU A 208 -12.21 -6.18 -3.38
CA GLU A 208 -12.21 -7.33 -4.29
C GLU A 208 -11.45 -8.54 -3.69
N TYR A 209 -10.98 -8.44 -2.45
CA TYR A 209 -10.22 -9.48 -1.76
C TYR A 209 -11.11 -10.26 -0.80
N ASP A 210 -10.79 -11.55 -0.59
CA ASP A 210 -11.56 -12.42 0.31
C ASP A 210 -11.50 -11.92 1.76
N THR A 211 -10.31 -11.49 2.20
CA THR A 211 -10.11 -10.93 3.54
C THR A 211 -9.39 -9.58 3.48
N VAL A 212 -9.79 -8.64 4.31
CA VAL A 212 -9.15 -7.32 4.44
C VAL A 212 -8.75 -7.04 5.89
N ILE A 213 -7.46 -6.74 6.08
CA ILE A 213 -6.96 -6.22 7.36
C ILE A 213 -7.14 -4.70 7.36
N VAL A 214 -7.84 -4.18 8.37
CA VAL A 214 -8.08 -2.74 8.59
C VAL A 214 -7.27 -2.29 9.80
N ALA A 215 -6.28 -1.40 9.58
CA ALA A 215 -5.31 -0.98 10.60
C ALA A 215 -5.13 0.54 10.60
N PHE A 216 -6.03 1.25 11.28
CA PHE A 216 -6.04 2.70 11.44
C PHE A 216 -6.12 3.12 12.90
N GLY A 217 -6.01 4.43 13.13
CA GLY A 217 -6.21 5.08 14.42
C GLY A 217 -5.07 6.03 14.79
N THR A 218 -3.83 5.63 14.55
CA THR A 218 -2.65 6.40 14.93
C THR A 218 -2.71 7.84 14.43
N ASN A 219 -2.94 8.05 13.14
CA ASN A 219 -2.96 9.39 12.56
C ASN A 219 -4.25 10.15 12.87
N ASP A 220 -5.36 9.47 13.04
CA ASP A 220 -6.60 10.08 13.52
C ASP A 220 -6.39 10.74 14.89
N ILE A 221 -5.62 10.09 15.77
CA ILE A 221 -5.28 10.56 17.12
C ILE A 221 -4.31 11.75 17.08
N VAL A 222 -3.32 11.76 16.16
CA VAL A 222 -2.20 12.72 16.20
C VAL A 222 -2.24 13.82 15.13
N SER A 223 -2.91 13.60 14.00
CA SER A 223 -2.79 14.43 12.80
C SER A 223 -3.35 15.85 12.89
N GLY A 224 -4.05 16.18 13.97
CA GLY A 224 -4.52 17.56 14.21
C GLY A 224 -3.43 18.64 14.11
N LYS A 225 -2.16 18.26 14.24
CA LYS A 225 -1.03 19.15 13.99
C LYS A 225 -0.94 19.60 12.53
N TYR A 226 -1.33 18.74 11.59
CA TYR A 226 -1.18 18.96 10.16
C TYR A 226 -2.47 19.45 9.50
N GLU A 227 -3.65 19.07 10.05
CA GLU A 227 -4.96 19.35 9.46
C GLU A 227 -5.94 20.07 10.39
N GLY A 228 -5.48 20.52 11.53
CA GLY A 228 -6.24 21.40 12.41
C GLY A 228 -7.13 20.72 13.45
N LYS A 229 -7.71 19.54 13.18
CA LYS A 229 -8.59 18.84 14.15
C LYS A 229 -8.15 17.38 14.31
N LYS A 230 -7.94 16.97 15.56
CA LYS A 230 -7.81 15.56 15.95
C LYS A 230 -9.18 14.94 16.09
N SER A 231 -9.29 13.66 15.74
CA SER A 231 -10.50 12.90 15.97
C SER A 231 -10.62 12.46 17.43
N THR A 232 -11.85 12.35 17.91
CA THR A 232 -12.16 11.68 19.18
C THR A 232 -12.24 10.16 18.97
N ALA A 233 -12.26 9.40 20.05
CA ALA A 233 -12.43 7.94 19.97
C ALA A 233 -13.74 7.56 19.27
N GLU A 234 -14.83 8.29 19.54
CA GLU A 234 -16.15 8.08 18.93
C GLU A 234 -16.16 8.41 17.43
N GLU A 235 -15.45 9.47 17.02
CA GLU A 235 -15.32 9.80 15.59
C GLU A 235 -14.56 8.70 14.85
N ILE A 236 -13.45 8.20 15.43
CA ILE A 236 -12.66 7.13 14.82
C ILE A 236 -13.45 5.81 14.77
N GLU A 237 -14.14 5.47 15.85
CA GLU A 237 -15.06 4.32 15.90
C GLU A 237 -16.07 4.37 14.74
N GLY A 238 -16.71 5.53 14.52
CA GLY A 238 -17.65 5.74 13.42
C GLY A 238 -17.03 5.58 12.04
N TYR A 239 -15.79 6.01 11.83
CA TYR A 239 -15.07 5.80 10.56
C TYR A 239 -14.72 4.32 10.36
N LEU A 240 -14.25 3.64 11.40
CA LEU A 240 -13.95 2.21 11.35
C LEU A 240 -15.21 1.38 11.08
N ASP A 241 -16.31 1.69 11.75
CA ASP A 241 -17.61 1.04 11.51
C ASP A 241 -18.08 1.22 10.05
N THR A 242 -17.90 2.41 9.48
CA THR A 242 -18.21 2.69 8.09
C THR A 242 -17.35 1.86 7.13
N ILE A 243 -16.04 1.76 7.38
CA ILE A 243 -15.12 0.94 6.56
C ILE A 243 -15.51 -0.53 6.64
N VAL A 244 -15.75 -1.05 7.84
CA VAL A 244 -16.14 -2.44 8.08
C VAL A 244 -17.48 -2.75 7.40
N SER A 245 -18.48 -1.86 7.52
CA SER A 245 -19.77 -2.01 6.83
C SER A 245 -19.59 -2.12 5.32
N TYR A 246 -18.85 -1.20 4.74
CA TYR A 246 -18.56 -1.21 3.31
C TYR A 246 -17.92 -2.53 2.83
N LEU A 247 -16.88 -3.00 3.54
CA LEU A 247 -16.17 -4.22 3.17
C LEU A 247 -17.03 -5.48 3.34
N THR A 248 -17.78 -5.58 4.43
CA THR A 248 -18.68 -6.73 4.67
C THR A 248 -19.85 -6.77 3.70
N GLU A 249 -20.39 -5.62 3.28
CA GLU A 249 -21.39 -5.51 2.21
C GLU A 249 -20.86 -5.97 0.84
N LYS A 250 -19.56 -5.79 0.59
CA LYS A 250 -18.87 -6.32 -0.60
C LYS A 250 -18.56 -7.81 -0.52
N GLY A 251 -18.74 -8.42 0.63
CA GLY A 251 -18.54 -9.85 0.86
C GLY A 251 -17.22 -10.21 1.50
N CYS A 252 -16.37 -9.24 1.82
CA CYS A 252 -15.08 -9.49 2.46
C CYS A 252 -15.25 -9.95 3.91
N ASP A 253 -14.37 -10.83 4.34
CA ASP A 253 -14.08 -11.01 5.75
C ASP A 253 -13.13 -9.89 6.21
N VAL A 254 -13.26 -9.42 7.43
CA VAL A 254 -12.45 -8.29 7.94
C VAL A 254 -11.68 -8.69 9.18
N ILE A 255 -10.40 -8.34 9.22
CA ILE A 255 -9.58 -8.38 10.43
C ILE A 255 -9.37 -6.93 10.88
N LEU A 256 -10.01 -6.53 11.95
CA LEU A 256 -9.94 -5.18 12.47
C LEU A 256 -8.90 -5.10 13.59
N PHE A 257 -7.83 -4.35 13.37
CA PHE A 257 -6.78 -4.12 14.35
C PHE A 257 -7.10 -2.94 15.27
N ASN A 258 -6.70 -3.05 16.54
CA ASN A 258 -6.67 -1.91 17.44
C ASN A 258 -5.48 -0.98 17.11
N ALA A 259 -5.55 0.28 17.57
CA ALA A 259 -4.46 1.21 17.43
C ALA A 259 -3.26 0.77 18.31
N PRO A 260 -2.05 0.61 17.72
CA PRO A 260 -0.89 0.14 18.46
C PRO A 260 -0.44 1.17 19.52
N PRO A 261 0.21 0.72 20.61
CA PRO A 261 0.82 1.61 21.58
C PRO A 261 1.98 2.38 20.93
N GLN A 262 2.15 3.64 21.32
CA GLN A 262 3.24 4.50 20.89
C GLN A 262 3.63 5.42 22.05
N ASP A 263 4.71 6.19 21.88
CA ASP A 263 5.07 7.24 22.85
C ASP A 263 4.12 8.46 22.73
N PHE A 264 2.84 8.19 23.00
CA PHE A 264 1.80 9.22 23.02
C PHE A 264 1.87 10.05 24.29
N LYS A 265 1.63 11.35 24.15
CA LYS A 265 1.32 12.17 25.31
C LYS A 265 0.01 11.68 25.96
N GLU A 266 -0.11 11.81 27.26
CA GLU A 266 -1.25 11.36 28.07
C GLU A 266 -2.62 11.58 27.42
N LYS A 267 -2.86 12.78 26.86
CA LYS A 267 -4.13 13.10 26.18
C LYS A 267 -4.41 12.24 24.95
N ASN A 268 -3.39 11.92 24.17
CA ASN A 268 -3.53 11.09 22.97
C ASN A 268 -3.65 9.61 23.37
N GLU A 269 -2.93 9.19 24.38
CA GLU A 269 -3.03 7.84 24.94
C GLU A 269 -4.43 7.56 25.50
N ALA A 270 -5.05 8.53 26.17
CA ALA A 270 -6.43 8.40 26.62
C ALA A 270 -7.40 8.19 25.44
N VAL A 271 -7.19 8.86 24.30
CA VAL A 271 -8.00 8.63 23.09
C VAL A 271 -7.76 7.25 22.52
N ARG A 272 -6.48 6.79 22.45
CA ARG A 272 -6.13 5.45 21.97
C ARG A 272 -6.80 4.36 22.81
N THR A 273 -6.68 4.46 24.11
CA THR A 273 -7.29 3.49 25.05
C THR A 273 -8.81 3.45 24.90
N ALA A 274 -9.47 4.61 24.90
CA ALA A 274 -10.91 4.70 24.71
C ALA A 274 -11.37 4.14 23.33
N LEU A 275 -10.59 4.35 22.28
CA LEU A 275 -10.85 3.74 20.96
C LEU A 275 -10.74 2.22 21.02
N ASN A 276 -9.64 1.71 21.58
CA ASN A 276 -9.38 0.27 21.64
C ASN A 276 -10.43 -0.50 22.44
N GLU A 277 -11.03 0.13 23.46
CA GLU A 277 -12.16 -0.44 24.22
C GLU A 277 -13.43 -0.59 23.35
N LYS A 278 -13.58 0.21 22.28
CA LYS A 278 -14.76 0.23 21.41
C LYS A 278 -14.66 -0.75 20.23
N ILE A 279 -13.45 -1.04 19.75
CA ILE A 279 -13.22 -1.86 18.55
C ILE A 279 -13.84 -3.27 18.66
N PRO A 280 -13.78 -4.00 19.79
CA PRO A 280 -14.44 -5.31 19.93
C PRO A 280 -15.94 -5.26 19.64
N ALA A 281 -16.63 -4.18 20.01
CA ALA A 281 -18.07 -4.03 19.76
C ALA A 281 -18.38 -3.89 18.24
N ILE A 282 -17.48 -3.30 17.44
CA ILE A 282 -17.61 -3.28 15.99
C ILE A 282 -17.55 -4.72 15.45
N ALA A 283 -16.56 -5.51 15.88
CA ALA A 283 -16.43 -6.89 15.45
C ALA A 283 -17.65 -7.72 15.83
N GLU A 284 -18.16 -7.57 17.06
CA GLU A 284 -19.37 -8.27 17.52
C GLU A 284 -20.60 -7.91 16.68
N LYS A 285 -20.76 -6.64 16.31
CA LYS A 285 -21.88 -6.15 15.48
C LYS A 285 -21.99 -6.86 14.13
N TYR A 286 -20.86 -7.20 13.51
CA TYR A 286 -20.82 -7.86 12.19
C TYR A 286 -20.64 -9.39 12.27
N GLY A 287 -20.43 -9.92 13.46
CA GLY A 287 -20.39 -11.37 13.72
C GLY A 287 -19.20 -12.07 13.07
N ALA A 288 -19.41 -13.27 12.53
CA ALA A 288 -18.35 -14.15 12.03
C ALA A 288 -17.53 -13.58 10.86
N LYS A 289 -17.99 -12.51 10.23
CA LYS A 289 -17.27 -11.84 9.15
C LYS A 289 -16.19 -10.86 9.62
N VAL A 290 -16.17 -10.51 10.91
CA VAL A 290 -15.23 -9.54 11.44
C VAL A 290 -14.49 -10.12 12.64
N HIS A 291 -13.19 -10.17 12.54
CA HIS A 291 -12.29 -10.64 13.59
C HIS A 291 -11.54 -9.44 14.19
N TYR A 292 -11.33 -9.49 15.49
CA TYR A 292 -10.59 -8.45 16.20
C TYR A 292 -9.15 -8.88 16.45
N GLY A 293 -8.21 -8.04 16.06
CA GLY A 293 -6.78 -8.20 16.32
C GLY A 293 -6.31 -7.26 17.42
N ASN A 294 -5.79 -7.81 18.53
CA ASN A 294 -5.28 -7.03 19.65
C ASN A 294 -3.76 -7.10 19.74
N TYR A 295 -3.08 -6.01 19.41
CA TYR A 295 -1.62 -5.89 19.48
C TYR A 295 -1.08 -6.15 20.91
N GLU A 296 -1.77 -5.72 21.93
CA GLU A 296 -1.31 -5.87 23.32
C GLU A 296 -1.31 -7.33 23.77
N THR A 297 -2.31 -8.10 23.33
CA THR A 297 -2.35 -9.55 23.56
C THR A 297 -1.29 -10.26 22.72
N LEU A 298 -1.12 -9.85 21.47
CA LEU A 298 -0.14 -10.43 20.56
C LEU A 298 1.30 -10.28 21.07
N ILE A 299 1.65 -9.10 21.59
CA ILE A 299 2.99 -8.82 22.16
C ILE A 299 3.28 -9.66 23.40
N GLN A 300 2.24 -10.08 24.15
CA GLN A 300 2.36 -10.88 25.36
C GLN A 300 2.34 -12.38 25.11
N ASP A 301 2.05 -12.81 23.88
CA ASP A 301 2.04 -14.24 23.54
C ASP A 301 3.47 -14.78 23.43
N GLU A 302 3.79 -15.76 24.26
CA GLU A 302 5.13 -16.39 24.31
C GLU A 302 5.51 -17.11 23.00
N GLN A 303 4.53 -17.40 22.13
CA GLN A 303 4.76 -18.01 20.81
C GLN A 303 5.07 -16.98 19.71
N VAL A 304 4.88 -15.70 19.99
CA VAL A 304 5.19 -14.61 19.07
C VAL A 304 6.57 -14.05 19.38
N GLU A 305 7.55 -14.37 18.56
CA GLU A 305 8.81 -13.63 18.56
C GLU A 305 8.54 -12.18 18.16
N LEU A 306 9.04 -11.21 18.94
CA LEU A 306 8.85 -9.78 18.68
C LEU A 306 9.28 -9.43 17.26
N ILE A 307 8.31 -9.04 16.46
CA ILE A 307 8.52 -8.47 15.14
C ILE A 307 8.64 -6.95 15.34
N TYR A 308 9.86 -6.44 15.28
CA TYR A 308 10.16 -5.02 15.27
C TYR A 308 9.94 -4.43 13.88
#